data_b9e14ea548a0da91acfe46963eabdf6d
#
_entry.id   b9e14ea548a0da91acfe46963eabdf6d
#
_cell.length_a   1.000
_cell.length_b   1.000
_cell.length_c   1.000
_cell.angle_alpha   90.00
_cell.angle_beta   90.00
_cell.angle_gamma   90.00
#
_symmetry.space_group_name_H-M   'P 1'
#
loop_
_entity.id
_entity.type
_entity.pdbx_description
1 polymer ?
#
loop_
_entity_poly.entity_id
_entity_poly.type
_entity_poly.pdbx_seq_one_letter_code
_entity_poly.pdbx_strand_id
1 'polypeptide(L)'
;MAKPNKETLLDWYRQMTLIRQFETRCDELYKEKKITGVYLHLYSGQEAVGVGSIATLRPDDNIITAYRDHGIALARGVDPKPVMAEMMGKTTGTSGGKGGSMHLASREHNFWGGYAIVGGHLPLAAGIALESRYNGNDAVTLCYVGDGATNNGYFHESLNMSAIWDLPVIWLIESNFVGMGTRVEEASGQPELHKRAIAYGMKDMGRVDGQDVQAVYECVNEAVAYARANGPVLIEAITYRYKGHGVSDRSYNTRFQEELEEWTSNKDPIVLFRRELVAKYKNVEAELDRLDQEAGAAVEESVQFALESPDPTYEDLISNVYVEE
;
A
#
# COMPACT_ATOMS: atom_id res chain seq x y z
N MET A 1 21.54 -9.61 8.69
CA MET A 1 20.42 -10.52 8.33
C MET A 1 20.78 -11.40 7.15
N ALA A 2 20.14 -12.57 7.00
CA ALA A 2 20.34 -13.41 5.83
C ALA A 2 19.73 -12.68 4.60
N LYS A 3 20.46 -12.69 3.48
CA LYS A 3 19.92 -12.16 2.21
C LYS A 3 18.74 -13.01 1.75
N PRO A 4 17.72 -12.40 1.11
CA PRO A 4 16.60 -13.14 0.55
C PRO A 4 17.09 -14.26 -0.38
N ASN A 5 16.54 -15.46 -0.20
CA ASN A 5 16.85 -16.60 -1.07
C ASN A 5 16.05 -16.54 -2.37
N LYS A 6 16.28 -17.48 -3.30
CA LYS A 6 15.60 -17.50 -4.61
C LYS A 6 14.08 -17.58 -4.46
N GLU A 7 13.59 -18.42 -3.56
CA GLU A 7 12.16 -18.63 -3.33
C GLU A 7 11.47 -17.36 -2.84
N THR A 8 12.08 -16.66 -1.88
CA THR A 8 11.61 -15.35 -1.40
C THR A 8 11.54 -14.31 -2.53
N LEU A 9 12.57 -14.25 -3.38
CA LEU A 9 12.60 -13.30 -4.49
C LEU A 9 11.52 -13.61 -5.55
N LEU A 10 11.27 -14.90 -5.83
CA LEU A 10 10.20 -15.33 -6.72
C LEU A 10 8.81 -15.04 -6.14
N ASP A 11 8.65 -15.18 -4.84
CA ASP A 11 7.40 -14.82 -4.17
C ASP A 11 7.14 -13.30 -4.23
N TRP A 12 8.16 -12.46 -4.06
CA TRP A 12 8.03 -11.01 -4.26
C TRP A 12 7.64 -10.65 -5.69
N TYR A 13 8.25 -11.31 -6.67
CA TYR A 13 7.87 -11.13 -8.08
C TYR A 13 6.40 -11.49 -8.31
N ARG A 14 5.98 -12.66 -7.81
CA ARG A 14 4.59 -13.13 -7.89
C ARG A 14 3.61 -12.12 -7.26
N GLN A 15 3.93 -11.60 -6.07
CA GLN A 15 3.09 -10.62 -5.38
C GLN A 15 2.97 -9.31 -6.17
N MET A 16 4.08 -8.76 -6.66
CA MET A 16 4.05 -7.54 -7.48
C MET A 16 3.24 -7.73 -8.77
N THR A 17 3.40 -8.87 -9.43
CA THR A 17 2.64 -9.21 -10.64
C THR A 17 1.15 -9.38 -10.33
N LEU A 18 0.80 -10.04 -9.23
CA LEU A 18 -0.60 -10.17 -8.79
C LEU A 18 -1.24 -8.79 -8.56
N ILE A 19 -0.57 -7.90 -7.84
CA ILE A 19 -1.06 -6.54 -7.60
C ILE A 19 -1.27 -5.80 -8.92
N ARG A 20 -0.29 -5.81 -9.83
CA ARG A 20 -0.38 -5.14 -11.12
C ARG A 20 -1.56 -5.64 -11.95
N GLN A 21 -1.75 -6.95 -12.04
CA GLN A 21 -2.82 -7.56 -12.82
C GLN A 21 -4.18 -7.30 -12.18
N PHE A 22 -4.28 -7.39 -10.85
CA PHE A 22 -5.49 -7.05 -10.10
C PHE A 22 -5.92 -5.60 -10.36
N GLU A 23 -5.00 -4.66 -10.24
CA GLU A 23 -5.27 -3.24 -10.47
C GLU A 23 -5.63 -2.92 -11.93
N THR A 24 -5.00 -3.61 -12.88
CA THR A 24 -5.33 -3.50 -14.30
C THR A 24 -6.77 -3.98 -14.54
N ARG A 25 -7.14 -5.10 -13.95
CA ARG A 25 -8.48 -5.66 -14.06
C ARG A 25 -9.54 -4.78 -13.38
N CYS A 26 -9.19 -4.17 -12.24
CA CYS A 26 -10.06 -3.18 -11.58
C CYS A 26 -10.34 -1.96 -12.46
N ASP A 27 -9.32 -1.43 -13.17
CA ASP A 27 -9.50 -0.32 -14.12
C ASP A 27 -10.49 -0.68 -15.26
N GLU A 28 -10.40 -1.91 -15.77
CA GLU A 28 -11.33 -2.42 -16.79
C GLU A 28 -12.76 -2.56 -16.25
N LEU A 29 -12.91 -3.23 -15.10
CA LEU A 29 -14.21 -3.43 -14.46
C LEU A 29 -14.89 -2.13 -14.03
N TYR A 30 -14.11 -1.12 -13.65
CA TYR A 30 -14.63 0.21 -13.39
C TYR A 30 -15.22 0.86 -14.65
N LYS A 31 -14.53 0.75 -15.80
CA LYS A 31 -15.04 1.21 -17.11
C LYS A 31 -16.29 0.44 -17.54
N GLU A 32 -16.38 -0.82 -17.20
CA GLU A 32 -17.55 -1.67 -17.41
C GLU A 32 -18.70 -1.38 -16.40
N LYS A 33 -18.48 -0.49 -15.44
CA LYS A 33 -19.43 -0.14 -14.35
C LYS A 33 -19.78 -1.31 -13.43
N LYS A 34 -18.87 -2.26 -13.28
CA LYS A 34 -19.02 -3.41 -12.38
C LYS A 34 -18.45 -3.12 -10.99
N ILE A 35 -17.45 -2.25 -10.89
CA ILE A 35 -16.96 -1.75 -9.61
C ILE A 35 -17.83 -0.59 -9.18
N THR A 36 -18.29 -0.62 -7.93
CA THR A 36 -19.16 0.40 -7.34
C THR A 36 -18.34 1.56 -6.77
N GLY A 37 -18.98 2.71 -6.60
CA GLY A 37 -18.36 3.90 -6.04
C GLY A 37 -17.85 4.89 -7.09
N VAL A 38 -17.58 6.11 -6.63
CA VAL A 38 -17.20 7.25 -7.49
C VAL A 38 -15.69 7.31 -7.70
N TYR A 39 -14.91 6.82 -6.74
CA TYR A 39 -13.46 6.92 -6.75
C TYR A 39 -12.81 5.54 -6.63
N LEU A 40 -11.92 5.25 -7.54
CA LEU A 40 -11.05 4.08 -7.55
C LEU A 40 -9.60 4.56 -7.64
N HIS A 41 -8.79 4.19 -6.66
CA HIS A 41 -7.40 4.64 -6.54
C HIS A 41 -6.45 3.44 -6.72
N LEU A 42 -5.90 3.31 -7.91
CA LEU A 42 -5.05 2.16 -8.27
C LEU A 42 -3.63 2.30 -7.73
N TYR A 43 -3.05 1.19 -7.28
CA TYR A 43 -1.70 1.09 -6.73
C TYR A 43 -0.61 0.88 -7.80
N SER A 44 -1.00 0.78 -9.08
CA SER A 44 -0.09 0.51 -10.22
C SER A 44 1.10 1.47 -10.27
N GLY A 45 2.30 0.91 -10.31
CA GLY A 45 3.58 1.61 -10.30
C GLY A 45 4.27 1.67 -8.94
N GLN A 46 3.60 1.31 -7.85
CA GLN A 46 4.10 1.37 -6.47
C GLN A 46 4.29 -0.03 -5.84
N GLU A 47 4.18 -1.11 -6.63
CA GLU A 47 4.15 -2.49 -6.15
C GLU A 47 5.39 -2.86 -5.33
N ALA A 48 6.56 -2.36 -5.71
CA ALA A 48 7.80 -2.66 -5.00
C ALA A 48 7.83 -2.04 -3.59
N VAL A 49 7.20 -0.87 -3.39
CA VAL A 49 7.07 -0.27 -2.05
C VAL A 49 6.22 -1.17 -1.17
N GLY A 50 5.03 -1.57 -1.64
CA GLY A 50 4.12 -2.41 -0.87
C GLY A 50 4.73 -3.76 -0.51
N VAL A 51 5.23 -4.49 -1.52
CA VAL A 51 5.78 -5.84 -1.31
C VAL A 51 7.05 -5.81 -0.48
N GLY A 52 8.01 -4.92 -0.81
CA GLY A 52 9.28 -4.84 -0.10
C GLY A 52 9.13 -4.45 1.37
N SER A 53 8.24 -3.51 1.67
CA SER A 53 8.03 -3.07 3.05
C SER A 53 7.27 -4.11 3.88
N ILE A 54 6.22 -4.72 3.34
CA ILE A 54 5.41 -5.73 4.06
C ILE A 54 6.19 -7.01 4.31
N ALA A 55 7.11 -7.40 3.42
CA ALA A 55 7.97 -8.56 3.59
C ALA A 55 8.88 -8.49 4.84
N THR A 56 9.01 -7.32 5.47
CA THR A 56 9.79 -7.13 6.69
C THR A 56 9.01 -7.38 7.97
N LEU A 57 7.69 -7.46 7.88
CA LEU A 57 6.79 -7.49 9.01
C LEU A 57 6.51 -8.93 9.49
N ARG A 58 6.30 -9.07 10.76
CA ARG A 58 5.78 -10.28 11.37
C ARG A 58 4.25 -10.32 11.24
N PRO A 59 3.61 -11.48 11.43
CA PRO A 59 2.14 -11.59 11.41
C PRO A 59 1.43 -10.71 12.45
N ASP A 60 2.05 -10.47 13.60
CA ASP A 60 1.53 -9.66 14.70
C ASP A 60 1.81 -8.16 14.56
N ASP A 61 2.61 -7.73 13.60
CA ASP A 61 2.81 -6.31 13.29
C ASP A 61 1.59 -5.72 12.56
N ASN A 62 1.33 -4.44 12.81
CA ASN A 62 0.18 -3.73 12.33
C ASN A 62 0.47 -2.93 11.05
N ILE A 63 -0.54 -2.83 10.17
CA ILE A 63 -0.48 -2.00 8.96
C ILE A 63 -1.72 -1.12 8.88
N ILE A 64 -1.53 0.14 8.51
CA ILE A 64 -2.60 1.07 8.15
C ILE A 64 -2.16 1.94 6.97
N THR A 65 -3.09 2.28 6.09
CA THR A 65 -2.81 3.06 4.88
C THR A 65 -3.94 4.05 4.58
N ALA A 66 -3.73 4.88 3.56
CA ALA A 66 -4.77 5.69 2.96
C ALA A 66 -5.61 4.87 1.95
N TYR A 67 -6.43 5.53 1.20
CA TYR A 67 -7.40 5.01 0.23
C TYR A 67 -6.80 4.26 -0.98
N ARG A 68 -5.48 4.19 -1.14
CA ARG A 68 -4.79 3.42 -2.18
C ARG A 68 -4.29 2.10 -1.56
N ASP A 69 -5.23 1.30 -1.13
CA ASP A 69 -5.02 0.20 -0.18
C ASP A 69 -5.04 -1.20 -0.79
N HIS A 70 -5.46 -1.35 -2.07
CA HIS A 70 -5.60 -2.66 -2.71
C HIS A 70 -4.27 -3.43 -2.74
N GLY A 71 -3.20 -2.78 -3.25
CA GLY A 71 -1.88 -3.40 -3.31
C GLY A 71 -1.34 -3.76 -1.93
N ILE A 72 -1.61 -2.95 -0.93
CA ILE A 72 -1.20 -3.19 0.47
C ILE A 72 -1.98 -4.38 1.06
N ALA A 73 -3.29 -4.45 0.83
CA ALA A 73 -4.11 -5.59 1.26
C ALA A 73 -3.60 -6.91 0.67
N LEU A 74 -3.37 -6.93 -0.65
CA LEU A 74 -2.87 -8.11 -1.36
C LEU A 74 -1.46 -8.51 -0.91
N ALA A 75 -0.54 -7.55 -0.77
CA ALA A 75 0.81 -7.80 -0.28
C ALA A 75 0.81 -8.32 1.18
N ARG A 76 -0.17 -7.89 2.00
CA ARG A 76 -0.33 -8.41 3.36
C ARG A 76 -0.90 -9.83 3.41
N GLY A 77 -1.36 -10.36 2.28
CA GLY A 77 -1.87 -11.72 2.17
C GLY A 77 -3.40 -11.83 2.22
N VAL A 78 -4.12 -10.72 2.13
CA VAL A 78 -5.58 -10.76 2.00
C VAL A 78 -5.94 -11.42 0.66
N ASP A 79 -6.84 -12.41 0.70
CA ASP A 79 -7.26 -13.12 -0.51
C ASP A 79 -7.86 -12.15 -1.54
N PRO A 80 -7.45 -12.19 -2.82
CA PRO A 80 -8.02 -11.34 -3.86
C PRO A 80 -9.54 -11.51 -4.05
N LYS A 81 -10.13 -12.65 -3.69
CA LYS A 81 -11.57 -12.91 -3.83
C LYS A 81 -12.42 -11.95 -3.00
N PRO A 82 -12.29 -11.89 -1.66
CA PRO A 82 -13.03 -10.92 -0.85
C PRO A 82 -12.63 -9.47 -1.16
N VAL A 83 -11.40 -9.18 -1.59
CA VAL A 83 -11.02 -7.84 -2.04
C VAL A 83 -11.82 -7.44 -3.27
N MET A 84 -11.88 -8.28 -4.32
CA MET A 84 -12.66 -8.00 -5.53
C MET A 84 -14.17 -7.92 -5.22
N ALA A 85 -14.66 -8.76 -4.34
CA ALA A 85 -16.07 -8.72 -3.91
C ALA A 85 -16.43 -7.39 -3.21
N GLU A 86 -15.52 -6.86 -2.38
CA GLU A 86 -15.68 -5.53 -1.75
C GLU A 86 -15.68 -4.41 -2.79
N MET A 87 -14.79 -4.48 -3.80
CA MET A 87 -14.75 -3.54 -4.91
C MET A 87 -16.08 -3.49 -5.69
N MET A 88 -16.73 -4.63 -5.82
CA MET A 88 -18.06 -4.75 -6.48
C MET A 88 -19.24 -4.51 -5.55
N GLY A 89 -19.02 -4.22 -4.26
CA GLY A 89 -20.05 -3.95 -3.27
C GLY A 89 -20.86 -5.21 -2.87
N LYS A 90 -20.20 -6.37 -2.84
CA LYS A 90 -20.84 -7.66 -2.51
C LYS A 90 -20.70 -8.01 -1.03
N THR A 91 -21.68 -8.76 -0.49
CA THR A 91 -21.69 -9.12 0.94
C THR A 91 -20.53 -10.01 1.37
N THR A 92 -19.87 -10.71 0.43
CA THR A 92 -18.68 -11.53 0.68
C THR A 92 -17.38 -10.72 0.67
N GLY A 93 -17.46 -9.39 0.53
CA GLY A 93 -16.34 -8.49 0.60
C GLY A 93 -15.74 -8.36 2.00
N THR A 94 -14.54 -7.79 2.08
CA THR A 94 -13.76 -7.61 3.34
C THR A 94 -14.50 -6.78 4.40
N SER A 95 -15.40 -5.92 3.99
CA SER A 95 -16.27 -5.08 4.84
C SER A 95 -17.77 -5.31 4.54
N GLY A 96 -18.11 -6.48 4.00
CA GLY A 96 -19.50 -6.82 3.65
C GLY A 96 -20.09 -5.97 2.52
N GLY A 97 -19.26 -5.45 1.62
CA GLY A 97 -19.66 -4.57 0.52
C GLY A 97 -19.99 -3.13 0.93
N LYS A 98 -19.74 -2.76 2.19
CA LYS A 98 -20.06 -1.42 2.74
C LYS A 98 -18.92 -0.41 2.59
N GLY A 99 -17.67 -0.87 2.60
CA GLY A 99 -16.49 -0.04 2.55
C GLY A 99 -16.10 0.39 1.14
N GLY A 100 -16.17 -0.53 0.21
CA GLY A 100 -15.71 -0.34 -1.17
C GLY A 100 -14.18 -0.16 -1.26
N SER A 101 -13.73 0.37 -2.38
CA SER A 101 -12.33 0.49 -2.77
C SER A 101 -11.40 1.21 -1.77
N MET A 102 -11.91 2.07 -0.91
CA MET A 102 -11.09 2.92 -0.04
C MET A 102 -11.07 2.47 1.43
N HIS A 103 -11.70 1.36 1.74
CA HIS A 103 -11.91 0.91 3.12
C HIS A 103 -11.75 -0.61 3.26
N LEU A 104 -10.77 -1.18 2.55
CA LEU A 104 -10.39 -2.56 2.75
C LEU A 104 -9.76 -2.74 4.13
N ALA A 105 -10.13 -3.77 4.86
CA ALA A 105 -9.56 -4.09 6.16
C ALA A 105 -9.54 -5.60 6.37
N SER A 106 -8.62 -6.09 7.21
CA SER A 106 -8.56 -7.50 7.60
C SER A 106 -8.00 -7.66 9.00
N ARG A 107 -8.86 -8.06 9.93
CA ARG A 107 -8.45 -8.33 11.32
C ARG A 107 -7.46 -9.48 11.41
N GLU A 108 -7.66 -10.53 10.62
CA GLU A 108 -6.80 -11.71 10.58
C GLU A 108 -5.34 -11.36 10.20
N HIS A 109 -5.17 -10.35 9.34
CA HIS A 109 -3.87 -9.93 8.84
C HIS A 109 -3.29 -8.72 9.59
N ASN A 110 -3.91 -8.25 10.69
CA ASN A 110 -3.56 -6.99 11.34
C ASN A 110 -3.45 -5.81 10.37
N PHE A 111 -4.30 -5.84 9.34
CA PHE A 111 -4.47 -4.77 8.38
C PHE A 111 -5.67 -3.91 8.79
N TRP A 112 -5.38 -2.73 9.37
CA TRP A 112 -6.37 -1.79 9.91
C TRP A 112 -7.11 -1.00 8.83
N GLY A 113 -6.68 -1.18 7.60
CA GLY A 113 -7.40 -0.79 6.41
C GLY A 113 -6.95 0.51 5.76
N GLY A 114 -7.69 0.83 4.70
CA GLY A 114 -7.63 2.08 3.99
C GLY A 114 -8.48 3.16 4.66
N TYR A 115 -8.10 4.41 4.46
CA TYR A 115 -8.82 5.55 5.00
C TYR A 115 -9.03 6.63 3.93
N ALA A 116 -10.28 6.97 3.62
CA ALA A 116 -10.60 7.89 2.52
C ALA A 116 -10.17 9.34 2.78
N ILE A 117 -10.24 9.79 4.03
CA ILE A 117 -9.85 11.16 4.39
C ILE A 117 -8.34 11.29 4.45
N VAL A 118 -7.79 12.18 3.61
CA VAL A 118 -6.34 12.41 3.52
C VAL A 118 -5.75 12.75 4.90
N GLY A 119 -4.80 11.95 5.35
CA GLY A 119 -4.15 12.12 6.65
C GLY A 119 -4.95 11.65 7.86
N GLY A 120 -6.24 11.28 7.71
CA GLY A 120 -7.09 10.87 8.84
C GLY A 120 -6.64 9.58 9.52
N HIS A 121 -5.91 8.71 8.83
CA HIS A 121 -5.35 7.47 9.37
C HIS A 121 -4.08 7.68 10.22
N LEU A 122 -3.43 8.84 10.14
CA LEU A 122 -2.17 9.08 10.84
C LEU A 122 -2.30 9.07 12.37
N PRO A 123 -3.27 9.75 12.98
CA PRO A 123 -3.48 9.63 14.43
C PRO A 123 -3.95 8.23 14.84
N LEU A 124 -4.63 7.49 13.96
CA LEU A 124 -4.99 6.10 14.22
C LEU A 124 -3.74 5.21 14.28
N ALA A 125 -2.77 5.41 13.38
CA ALA A 125 -1.48 4.71 13.41
C ALA A 125 -0.73 4.93 14.73
N ALA A 126 -0.69 6.18 15.20
CA ALA A 126 -0.12 6.49 16.49
C ALA A 126 -0.88 5.81 17.66
N GLY A 127 -2.22 5.75 17.57
CA GLY A 127 -3.06 5.07 18.56
C GLY A 127 -2.84 3.54 18.60
N ILE A 128 -2.70 2.90 17.43
CA ILE A 128 -2.40 1.46 17.32
C ILE A 128 -1.02 1.16 17.95
N ALA A 129 -0.02 1.97 17.64
CA ALA A 129 1.32 1.81 18.22
C ALA A 129 1.34 2.12 19.72
N LEU A 130 0.51 3.06 20.20
CA LEU A 130 0.34 3.33 21.62
C LEU A 130 -0.25 2.13 22.36
N GLU A 131 -1.22 1.43 21.75
CA GLU A 131 -1.76 0.19 22.29
C GLU A 131 -0.67 -0.86 22.48
N SER A 132 0.17 -1.10 21.45
CA SER A 132 1.30 -2.02 21.54
C SER A 132 2.25 -1.65 22.66
N ARG A 133 2.63 -0.36 22.76
CA ARG A 133 3.50 0.17 23.82
C ARG A 133 2.88 0.01 25.21
N TYR A 134 1.59 0.34 25.34
CA TYR A 134 0.88 0.30 26.63
C TYR A 134 0.74 -1.14 27.16
N ASN A 135 0.48 -2.09 26.28
CA ASN A 135 0.35 -3.50 26.65
C ASN A 135 1.70 -4.23 26.78
N GLY A 136 2.81 -3.57 26.45
CA GLY A 136 4.15 -4.13 26.59
C GLY A 136 4.46 -5.22 25.56
N ASN A 137 3.73 -5.26 24.43
CA ASN A 137 4.11 -6.08 23.30
C ASN A 137 5.10 -5.32 22.40
N ASP A 138 5.82 -6.04 21.54
CA ASP A 138 6.86 -5.48 20.69
C ASP A 138 6.43 -5.32 19.22
N ALA A 139 5.12 -5.38 18.95
CA ALA A 139 4.59 -5.15 17.60
C ALA A 139 4.85 -3.71 17.13
N VAL A 140 5.20 -3.57 15.87
CA VAL A 140 5.35 -2.27 15.22
C VAL A 140 4.12 -1.94 14.38
N THR A 141 3.93 -0.66 14.09
CA THR A 141 2.89 -0.18 13.18
C THR A 141 3.54 0.44 11.94
N LEU A 142 3.34 -0.17 10.77
CA LEU A 142 3.71 0.42 9.49
C LEU A 142 2.55 1.27 8.98
N CYS A 143 2.80 2.57 8.84
CA CYS A 143 1.83 3.55 8.33
C CYS A 143 2.29 4.12 7.00
N TYR A 144 1.52 3.88 5.93
CA TYR A 144 1.78 4.49 4.63
C TYR A 144 1.21 5.89 4.56
N VAL A 145 1.99 6.82 4.02
CA VAL A 145 1.65 8.25 3.96
C VAL A 145 1.88 8.75 2.53
N GLY A 146 0.87 9.24 1.85
CA GLY A 146 1.08 9.93 0.57
C GLY A 146 1.82 11.27 0.76
N ASP A 147 2.63 11.66 -0.22
CA ASP A 147 3.39 12.93 -0.20
C ASP A 147 2.51 14.16 0.10
N GLY A 148 1.33 14.27 -0.53
CA GLY A 148 0.38 15.34 -0.27
C GLY A 148 -0.18 15.34 1.16
N ALA A 149 -0.30 14.18 1.78
CA ALA A 149 -0.81 14.04 3.15
C ALA A 149 0.16 14.61 4.20
N THR A 150 1.44 14.70 3.87
CA THR A 150 2.47 15.25 4.78
C THR A 150 2.28 16.72 5.12
N ASN A 151 1.44 17.45 4.39
CA ASN A 151 1.10 18.85 4.67
C ASN A 151 -0.18 19.00 5.51
N ASN A 152 -0.83 17.87 5.88
CA ASN A 152 -1.97 17.89 6.80
C ASN A 152 -1.52 18.08 8.24
N GLY A 153 -2.30 18.79 9.07
CA GLY A 153 -2.02 19.00 10.49
C GLY A 153 -1.85 17.68 11.25
N TYR A 154 -2.67 16.68 10.96
CA TYR A 154 -2.56 15.33 11.56
C TYR A 154 -1.20 14.66 11.36
N PHE A 155 -0.48 14.95 10.27
CA PHE A 155 0.88 14.45 10.09
C PHE A 155 1.79 14.99 11.18
N HIS A 156 1.82 16.30 11.36
CA HIS A 156 2.68 16.96 12.32
C HIS A 156 2.35 16.59 13.77
N GLU A 157 1.06 16.50 14.09
CA GLU A 157 0.57 16.13 15.42
C GLU A 157 0.93 14.67 15.73
N SER A 158 0.69 13.74 14.79
CA SER A 158 0.96 12.32 14.97
C SER A 158 2.46 12.02 15.11
N LEU A 159 3.32 12.67 14.32
CA LEU A 159 4.77 12.51 14.43
C LEU A 159 5.26 13.02 15.78
N ASN A 160 4.79 14.19 16.21
CA ASN A 160 5.16 14.76 17.52
C ASN A 160 4.75 13.84 18.69
N MET A 161 3.51 13.34 18.67
CA MET A 161 3.03 12.41 19.71
C MET A 161 3.83 11.10 19.71
N SER A 162 4.11 10.57 18.50
CA SER A 162 4.91 9.35 18.38
C SER A 162 6.31 9.51 18.95
N ALA A 163 6.94 10.66 18.73
CA ALA A 163 8.27 10.96 19.25
C ALA A 163 8.27 11.13 20.79
N ILE A 164 7.27 11.84 21.35
CA ILE A 164 7.16 12.06 22.80
C ILE A 164 7.02 10.73 23.56
N TRP A 165 6.33 9.76 22.99
CA TRP A 165 6.00 8.49 23.65
C TRP A 165 6.84 7.30 23.14
N ASP A 166 7.85 7.54 22.31
CA ASP A 166 8.71 6.51 21.69
C ASP A 166 7.88 5.39 21.04
N LEU A 167 6.81 5.75 20.32
CA LEU A 167 5.90 4.77 19.74
C LEU A 167 6.58 3.99 18.60
N PRO A 168 6.39 2.67 18.52
CA PRO A 168 6.99 1.83 17.49
C PRO A 168 6.29 1.99 16.12
N VAL A 169 6.35 3.18 15.52
CA VAL A 169 5.76 3.50 14.23
C VAL A 169 6.83 3.68 13.16
N ILE A 170 6.61 3.04 12.02
CA ILE A 170 7.34 3.30 10.79
C ILE A 170 6.43 4.16 9.90
N TRP A 171 6.78 5.45 9.77
CA TRP A 171 6.12 6.38 8.87
C TRP A 171 6.77 6.25 7.49
N LEU A 172 6.11 5.58 6.55
CA LEU A 172 6.60 5.35 5.19
C LEU A 172 5.88 6.28 4.21
N ILE A 173 6.57 7.33 3.77
CA ILE A 173 6.04 8.24 2.76
C ILE A 173 6.20 7.60 1.39
N GLU A 174 5.09 7.37 0.68
CA GLU A 174 5.07 7.01 -0.74
C GLU A 174 5.06 8.30 -1.56
N SER A 175 6.26 8.78 -1.93
CA SER A 175 6.44 10.02 -2.68
C SER A 175 6.34 9.72 -4.18
N ASN A 176 5.16 9.96 -4.75
CA ASN A 176 4.91 9.86 -6.18
C ASN A 176 4.88 11.23 -6.86
N PHE A 177 5.45 12.24 -6.20
CA PHE A 177 5.69 13.62 -6.62
C PHE A 177 4.46 14.51 -6.84
N VAL A 178 3.26 13.93 -6.90
CA VAL A 178 2.07 14.72 -7.23
C VAL A 178 0.91 14.28 -6.34
N GLY A 179 0.37 15.19 -5.56
CA GLY A 179 -0.93 15.02 -4.91
C GLY A 179 -2.04 14.82 -5.95
N MET A 180 -3.21 15.37 -5.79
CA MET A 180 -4.23 15.30 -6.84
C MET A 180 -3.80 16.04 -8.12
N GLY A 181 -3.20 17.21 -7.99
CA GLY A 181 -2.76 18.04 -9.12
C GLY A 181 -1.60 18.95 -8.79
N THR A 182 -1.13 18.98 -7.54
CA THR A 182 -0.07 19.87 -7.05
C THR A 182 1.19 19.06 -6.79
N ARG A 183 2.32 19.52 -7.31
CA ARG A 183 3.62 18.89 -7.11
C ARG A 183 4.13 19.11 -5.67
N VAL A 184 4.98 18.19 -5.21
CA VAL A 184 5.59 18.28 -3.87
C VAL A 184 6.38 19.57 -3.72
N GLU A 185 7.14 19.98 -4.75
CA GLU A 185 7.96 21.20 -4.75
C GLU A 185 7.12 22.48 -4.66
N GLU A 186 5.87 22.45 -5.15
CA GLU A 186 4.94 23.58 -5.08
C GLU A 186 4.22 23.63 -3.71
N ALA A 187 4.02 22.48 -3.08
CA ALA A 187 3.24 22.35 -1.86
C ALA A 187 4.09 22.35 -0.59
N SER A 188 5.42 22.12 -0.70
CA SER A 188 6.29 21.85 0.46
C SER A 188 7.52 22.73 0.44
N GLY A 189 7.73 23.54 1.46
CA GLY A 189 8.96 24.34 1.62
C GLY A 189 10.22 23.49 1.81
N GLN A 190 10.06 22.23 2.24
CA GLN A 190 11.10 21.20 2.25
C GLN A 190 10.58 20.00 1.43
N PRO A 191 11.00 19.85 0.16
CA PRO A 191 10.52 18.79 -0.73
C PRO A 191 11.17 17.43 -0.49
N GLU A 192 12.27 17.36 0.24
CA GLU A 192 12.81 16.08 0.75
C GLU A 192 12.07 15.76 2.06
N LEU A 193 10.96 15.07 1.93
CA LEU A 193 9.97 14.94 3.00
C LEU A 193 10.48 14.16 4.22
N HIS A 194 11.42 13.22 4.02
CA HIS A 194 12.06 12.50 5.12
C HIS A 194 12.77 13.43 6.13
N LYS A 195 13.29 14.57 5.67
CA LYS A 195 13.99 15.54 6.54
C LYS A 195 13.09 16.16 7.61
N ARG A 196 11.78 16.01 7.48
CA ARG A 196 10.82 16.44 8.53
C ARG A 196 10.99 15.65 9.84
N ALA A 197 11.58 14.46 9.80
CA ALA A 197 11.91 13.68 10.99
C ALA A 197 12.72 14.49 12.02
N ILE A 198 13.65 15.31 11.54
CA ILE A 198 14.56 16.11 12.37
C ILE A 198 13.78 17.07 13.26
N ALA A 199 12.65 17.63 12.77
CA ALA A 199 11.84 18.57 13.54
C ALA A 199 11.21 17.95 14.80
N TYR A 200 11.08 16.63 14.85
CA TYR A 200 10.48 15.88 15.96
C TYR A 200 11.51 15.03 16.73
N GLY A 201 12.79 15.14 16.39
CA GLY A 201 13.83 14.29 17.01
C GLY A 201 13.72 12.81 16.67
N MET A 202 13.01 12.47 15.58
CA MET A 202 12.84 11.11 15.11
C MET A 202 14.04 10.65 14.28
N LYS A 203 14.19 9.32 14.17
CA LYS A 203 15.17 8.72 13.24
C LYS A 203 14.75 9.00 11.80
N ASP A 204 15.60 9.70 11.08
CA ASP A 204 15.53 9.88 9.64
C ASP A 204 16.24 8.70 8.94
N MET A 205 15.51 7.93 8.14
CA MET A 205 16.03 6.81 7.34
C MET A 205 16.39 7.23 5.91
N GLY A 206 16.14 8.49 5.54
CA GLY A 206 16.43 9.01 4.22
C GLY A 206 15.42 8.63 3.15
N ARG A 207 15.90 8.71 1.89
CA ARG A 207 15.17 8.29 0.69
C ARG A 207 15.59 6.90 0.27
N VAL A 208 14.63 6.10 -0.17
CA VAL A 208 14.87 4.80 -0.80
C VAL A 208 14.26 4.79 -2.21
N ASP A 209 14.88 4.07 -3.13
CA ASP A 209 14.31 3.81 -4.45
C ASP A 209 13.10 2.87 -4.30
N GLY A 210 11.91 3.42 -4.44
CA GLY A 210 10.64 2.69 -4.34
C GLY A 210 10.33 1.81 -5.56
N GLN A 211 11.19 1.80 -6.58
CA GLN A 211 11.08 0.89 -7.72
C GLN A 211 11.96 -0.36 -7.57
N ASP A 212 12.84 -0.37 -6.57
CA ASP A 212 13.67 -1.52 -6.22
C ASP A 212 13.12 -2.21 -4.95
N VAL A 213 12.46 -3.35 -5.13
CA VAL A 213 11.85 -4.11 -4.03
C VAL A 213 12.86 -4.57 -2.98
N GLN A 214 14.11 -4.85 -3.38
CA GLN A 214 15.16 -5.27 -2.46
C GLN A 214 15.68 -4.09 -1.64
N ALA A 215 15.88 -2.92 -2.27
CA ALA A 215 16.25 -1.70 -1.58
C ALA A 215 15.19 -1.28 -0.56
N VAL A 216 13.91 -1.34 -0.94
CA VAL A 216 12.78 -1.09 -0.01
C VAL A 216 12.81 -2.08 1.16
N TYR A 217 12.97 -3.38 0.87
CA TYR A 217 13.05 -4.40 1.92
C TYR A 217 14.22 -4.13 2.89
N GLU A 218 15.42 -3.83 2.40
CA GLU A 218 16.59 -3.58 3.24
C GLU A 218 16.38 -2.34 4.13
N CYS A 219 15.90 -1.24 3.55
CA CYS A 219 15.64 0.01 4.28
C CYS A 219 14.55 -0.17 5.35
N VAL A 220 13.40 -0.74 4.98
CA VAL A 220 12.28 -0.91 5.93
C VAL A 220 12.60 -1.93 7.00
N ASN A 221 13.37 -2.97 6.69
CA ASN A 221 13.81 -3.95 7.66
C ASN A 221 14.73 -3.34 8.74
N GLU A 222 15.64 -2.43 8.37
CA GLU A 222 16.40 -1.64 9.35
C GLU A 222 15.48 -0.74 10.18
N ALA A 223 14.51 -0.11 9.53
CA ALA A 223 13.53 0.75 10.18
C ALA A 223 12.66 -0.01 11.18
N VAL A 224 12.19 -1.21 10.85
CA VAL A 224 11.43 -2.10 11.74
C VAL A 224 12.26 -2.47 12.97
N ALA A 225 13.51 -2.87 12.77
CA ALA A 225 14.39 -3.20 13.88
C ALA A 225 14.65 -2.00 14.81
N TYR A 226 14.84 -0.83 14.23
CA TYR A 226 15.03 0.40 15.00
C TYR A 226 13.75 0.79 15.75
N ALA A 227 12.59 0.81 15.06
CA ALA A 227 11.32 1.24 15.65
C ALA A 227 10.92 0.35 16.83
N ARG A 228 11.11 -0.95 16.70
CA ARG A 228 10.84 -1.93 17.76
C ARG A 228 11.67 -1.69 19.02
N ALA A 229 12.89 -1.18 18.88
CA ALA A 229 13.82 -0.98 19.98
C ALA A 229 13.85 0.46 20.55
N ASN A 230 13.61 1.47 19.71
CA ASN A 230 13.95 2.85 20.02
C ASN A 230 12.82 3.87 19.80
N GLY A 231 11.76 3.53 19.09
CA GLY A 231 10.68 4.48 18.76
C GLY A 231 10.61 4.86 17.27
N PRO A 232 9.86 5.93 16.91
CA PRO A 232 9.39 6.15 15.56
C PRO A 232 10.51 6.50 14.56
N VAL A 233 10.29 6.12 13.31
CA VAL A 233 11.17 6.43 12.18
C VAL A 233 10.38 7.03 11.03
N LEU A 234 11.03 7.81 10.18
CA LEU A 234 10.46 8.35 8.94
C LEU A 234 11.30 7.93 7.74
N ILE A 235 10.64 7.40 6.71
CA ILE A 235 11.24 6.97 5.43
C ILE A 235 10.52 7.69 4.30
N GLU A 236 11.22 8.04 3.22
CA GLU A 236 10.61 8.50 1.97
C GLU A 236 10.97 7.54 0.84
N ALA A 237 10.00 6.75 0.36
CA ALA A 237 10.14 5.89 -0.81
C ALA A 237 9.77 6.69 -2.06
N ILE A 238 10.74 6.82 -2.97
CA ILE A 238 10.55 7.50 -4.25
C ILE A 238 9.94 6.51 -5.24
N THR A 239 8.72 6.77 -5.64
CA THR A 239 7.96 5.89 -6.52
C THR A 239 7.17 6.70 -7.56
N TYR A 240 6.38 6.03 -8.39
CA TYR A 240 5.56 6.72 -9.38
C TYR A 240 4.21 6.02 -9.58
N ARG A 241 3.16 6.81 -9.71
CA ARG A 241 1.80 6.34 -9.96
C ARG A 241 1.50 6.35 -11.46
N TYR A 242 1.15 5.18 -12.04
CA TYR A 242 0.91 5.04 -13.49
C TYR A 242 -0.45 5.53 -13.95
N LYS A 243 -1.37 5.72 -13.05
CA LYS A 243 -2.73 6.20 -13.33
C LYS A 243 -2.98 7.55 -12.67
N GLY A 244 -4.06 8.21 -13.01
CA GLY A 244 -4.49 9.42 -12.35
C GLY A 244 -4.62 9.28 -10.84
N HIS A 245 -4.89 10.35 -10.13
CA HIS A 245 -5.12 10.28 -8.69
C HIS A 245 -6.19 9.25 -8.36
N GLY A 246 -7.33 9.33 -9.03
CA GLY A 246 -8.28 8.24 -9.20
C GLY A 246 -8.48 7.98 -10.69
N VAL A 247 -9.14 6.88 -11.06
CA VAL A 247 -9.38 6.52 -12.48
C VAL A 247 -10.23 7.53 -13.23
N SER A 248 -10.96 8.37 -12.52
CA SER A 248 -11.73 9.49 -13.08
C SER A 248 -10.88 10.71 -13.47
N ASP A 249 -9.63 10.80 -13.02
CA ASP A 249 -8.69 11.87 -13.40
C ASP A 249 -8.12 11.63 -14.81
N ARG A 250 -8.93 11.93 -15.82
CA ARG A 250 -8.57 11.71 -17.23
C ARG A 250 -7.46 12.62 -17.73
N SER A 251 -7.24 13.77 -17.09
CA SER A 251 -6.23 14.75 -17.50
C SER A 251 -4.81 14.36 -17.08
N TYR A 252 -4.64 13.41 -16.16
CA TYR A 252 -3.35 13.03 -15.63
C TYR A 252 -2.37 12.57 -16.71
N ASN A 253 -2.77 11.62 -17.52
CA ASN A 253 -1.90 11.06 -18.56
C ASN A 253 -1.46 12.11 -19.61
N THR A 254 -2.29 13.14 -19.86
CA THR A 254 -1.95 14.22 -20.77
C THR A 254 -0.98 15.22 -20.15
N ARG A 255 -1.16 15.54 -18.86
CA ARG A 255 -0.30 16.50 -18.15
C ARG A 255 1.10 15.98 -17.85
N PHE A 256 1.23 14.67 -17.65
CA PHE A 256 2.46 14.01 -17.19
C PHE A 256 2.92 12.92 -18.16
N GLN A 257 2.60 13.03 -19.44
CA GLN A 257 2.84 11.98 -20.42
C GLN A 257 4.33 11.60 -20.53
N GLU A 258 5.23 12.56 -20.65
CA GLU A 258 6.67 12.31 -20.79
C GLU A 258 7.23 11.61 -19.53
N GLU A 259 6.83 12.06 -18.35
CA GLU A 259 7.22 11.40 -17.09
C GLU A 259 6.68 9.98 -17.01
N LEU A 260 5.40 9.79 -17.36
CA LEU A 260 4.77 8.47 -17.35
C LEU A 260 5.49 7.49 -18.30
N GLU A 261 5.83 7.95 -19.51
CA GLU A 261 6.59 7.16 -20.48
C GLU A 261 7.97 6.78 -19.94
N GLU A 262 8.69 7.72 -19.31
CA GLU A 262 9.98 7.44 -18.67
C GLU A 262 9.85 6.40 -17.56
N TRP A 263 8.89 6.56 -16.65
CA TRP A 263 8.72 5.63 -15.53
C TRP A 263 8.24 4.25 -15.96
N THR A 264 7.31 4.17 -16.91
CA THR A 264 6.79 2.88 -17.39
C THR A 264 7.78 2.12 -18.28
N SER A 265 8.62 2.83 -19.04
CA SER A 265 9.57 2.21 -19.97
C SER A 265 10.89 1.84 -19.31
N ASN A 266 11.40 2.70 -18.41
CA ASN A 266 12.76 2.58 -17.88
C ASN A 266 12.81 2.21 -16.39
N LYS A 267 11.74 2.44 -15.63
CA LYS A 267 11.72 2.32 -14.17
C LYS A 267 10.56 1.44 -13.66
N ASP A 268 9.96 0.60 -14.50
CA ASP A 268 8.90 -0.30 -14.03
C ASP A 268 9.48 -1.34 -13.06
N PRO A 269 8.97 -1.41 -11.80
CA PRO A 269 9.57 -2.23 -10.77
C PRO A 269 9.51 -3.73 -11.11
N ILE A 270 8.45 -4.19 -11.77
CA ILE A 270 8.28 -5.59 -12.15
C ILE A 270 9.24 -5.94 -13.27
N VAL A 271 9.37 -5.07 -14.28
CA VAL A 271 10.28 -5.27 -15.41
C VAL A 271 11.75 -5.26 -14.96
N LEU A 272 12.11 -4.31 -14.10
CA LEU A 272 13.47 -4.22 -13.55
C LEU A 272 13.80 -5.47 -12.73
N PHE A 273 12.91 -5.87 -11.84
CA PHE A 273 13.13 -7.03 -10.98
C PHE A 273 13.15 -8.34 -11.79
N ARG A 274 12.29 -8.49 -12.82
CA ARG A 274 12.36 -9.63 -13.75
C ARG A 274 13.73 -9.72 -14.44
N ARG A 275 14.25 -8.61 -14.94
CA ARG A 275 15.59 -8.56 -15.58
C ARG A 275 16.68 -8.99 -14.60
N GLU A 276 16.62 -8.55 -13.37
CA GLU A 276 17.56 -8.94 -12.32
C GLU A 276 17.50 -10.45 -12.03
N LEU A 277 16.30 -11.01 -11.87
CA LEU A 277 16.12 -12.43 -11.62
C LEU A 277 16.66 -13.30 -12.77
N VAL A 278 16.40 -12.89 -14.02
CA VAL A 278 16.93 -13.58 -15.22
C VAL A 278 18.46 -13.50 -15.28
N ALA A 279 19.05 -12.37 -14.92
CA ALA A 279 20.51 -12.23 -14.87
C ALA A 279 21.15 -13.07 -13.76
N LYS A 280 20.45 -13.23 -12.63
CA LYS A 280 20.95 -13.91 -11.44
C LYS A 280 20.77 -15.42 -11.45
N TYR A 281 19.68 -15.92 -12.06
CA TYR A 281 19.31 -17.34 -12.01
C TYR A 281 19.12 -17.93 -13.41
N LYS A 282 19.87 -19.01 -13.72
CA LYS A 282 19.71 -19.72 -14.99
C LYS A 282 18.33 -20.36 -15.10
N ASN A 283 17.73 -20.28 -16.28
CA ASN A 283 16.45 -20.92 -16.61
C ASN A 283 15.26 -20.49 -15.75
N VAL A 284 15.28 -19.28 -15.18
CA VAL A 284 14.18 -18.79 -14.32
C VAL A 284 13.00 -18.23 -15.14
N GLU A 285 13.19 -17.94 -16.43
CA GLU A 285 12.19 -17.28 -17.29
C GLU A 285 10.87 -18.06 -17.34
N ALA A 286 10.94 -19.39 -17.56
CA ALA A 286 9.74 -20.24 -17.59
C ALA A 286 9.00 -20.25 -16.23
N GLU A 287 9.72 -20.12 -15.13
CA GLU A 287 9.13 -20.01 -13.78
C GLU A 287 8.43 -18.65 -13.59
N LEU A 288 9.05 -17.56 -14.06
CA LEU A 288 8.44 -16.23 -14.05
C LEU A 288 7.19 -16.16 -14.93
N ASP A 289 7.25 -16.74 -16.14
CA ASP A 289 6.08 -16.82 -17.04
C ASP A 289 4.92 -17.61 -16.41
N ARG A 290 5.22 -18.68 -15.66
CA ARG A 290 4.22 -19.43 -14.91
C ARG A 290 3.60 -18.58 -13.80
N LEU A 291 4.42 -17.83 -13.04
CA LEU A 291 3.93 -16.92 -12.00
C LEU A 291 3.03 -15.81 -12.56
N ASP A 292 3.36 -15.27 -13.74
CA ASP A 292 2.52 -14.30 -14.44
C ASP A 292 1.15 -14.89 -14.81
N GLN A 293 1.12 -16.14 -15.30
CA GLN A 293 -0.12 -16.84 -15.64
C GLN A 293 -0.95 -17.16 -14.39
N GLU A 294 -0.32 -17.62 -13.32
CA GLU A 294 -1.00 -17.92 -12.05
C GLU A 294 -1.61 -16.65 -11.43
N ALA A 295 -0.90 -15.52 -11.49
CA ALA A 295 -1.43 -14.25 -11.04
C ALA A 295 -2.68 -13.84 -11.83
N GLY A 296 -2.65 -13.98 -13.18
CA GLY A 296 -3.81 -13.70 -14.02
C GLY A 296 -5.00 -14.61 -13.72
N ALA A 297 -4.75 -15.91 -13.54
CA ALA A 297 -5.79 -16.86 -13.18
C ALA A 297 -6.43 -16.51 -11.82
N ALA A 298 -5.63 -16.18 -10.81
CA ALA A 298 -6.13 -15.79 -9.49
C ALA A 298 -6.99 -14.50 -9.55
N VAL A 299 -6.60 -13.55 -10.40
CA VAL A 299 -7.41 -12.32 -10.62
C VAL A 299 -8.74 -12.66 -11.27
N GLU A 300 -8.78 -13.46 -12.34
CA GLU A 300 -10.04 -13.83 -12.99
C GLU A 300 -10.92 -14.70 -12.09
N GLU A 301 -10.35 -15.59 -11.27
CA GLU A 301 -11.09 -16.31 -10.23
C GLU A 301 -11.73 -15.35 -9.21
N SER A 302 -11.02 -14.28 -8.83
CA SER A 302 -11.56 -13.28 -7.91
C SER A 302 -12.72 -12.49 -8.53
N VAL A 303 -12.64 -12.18 -9.82
CA VAL A 303 -13.73 -11.55 -10.57
C VAL A 303 -14.96 -12.46 -10.62
N GLN A 304 -14.74 -13.73 -10.96
CA GLN A 304 -15.86 -14.69 -11.03
C GLN A 304 -16.53 -14.88 -9.66
N PHE A 305 -15.72 -15.04 -8.61
CA PHE A 305 -16.22 -15.10 -7.22
C PHE A 305 -17.09 -13.88 -6.88
N ALA A 306 -16.62 -12.68 -7.20
CA ALA A 306 -17.35 -11.44 -6.92
C ALA A 306 -18.66 -11.35 -7.73
N LEU A 307 -18.65 -11.76 -9.00
CA LEU A 307 -19.86 -11.77 -9.84
C LEU A 307 -20.93 -12.76 -9.35
N GLU A 308 -20.52 -13.89 -8.78
CA GLU A 308 -21.41 -14.91 -8.23
C GLU A 308 -21.86 -14.58 -6.79
N SER A 309 -21.21 -13.65 -6.13
CA SER A 309 -21.51 -13.24 -4.75
C SER A 309 -22.82 -12.46 -4.66
N PRO A 310 -23.57 -12.62 -3.56
CA PRO A 310 -24.85 -11.95 -3.39
C PRO A 310 -24.69 -10.43 -3.22
N ASP A 311 -25.68 -9.69 -3.71
CA ASP A 311 -25.81 -8.26 -3.45
C ASP A 311 -26.30 -8.02 -2.01
N PRO A 312 -25.93 -6.87 -1.38
CA PRO A 312 -26.43 -6.50 -0.06
C PRO A 312 -27.94 -6.32 -0.03
N THR A 313 -28.54 -6.72 1.07
CA THR A 313 -29.97 -6.53 1.37
C THR A 313 -30.19 -5.23 2.17
N TYR A 314 -31.48 -4.91 2.45
CA TYR A 314 -31.79 -3.80 3.34
C TYR A 314 -31.30 -4.07 4.78
N GLU A 315 -31.38 -5.31 5.24
CA GLU A 315 -30.85 -5.73 6.54
C GLU A 315 -29.35 -5.54 6.64
N ASP A 316 -28.59 -5.85 5.58
CA ASP A 316 -27.16 -5.57 5.54
C ASP A 316 -26.86 -4.07 5.66
N LEU A 317 -27.69 -3.21 5.06
CA LEU A 317 -27.52 -1.76 5.13
C LEU A 317 -27.64 -1.22 6.56
N ILE A 318 -28.58 -1.73 7.35
CA ILE A 318 -28.88 -1.24 8.71
C ILE A 318 -28.14 -2.02 9.81
N SER A 319 -27.52 -3.15 9.49
CA SER A 319 -26.77 -3.98 10.43
C SER A 319 -25.40 -3.39 10.77
N ASN A 320 -24.84 -3.76 11.92
CA ASN A 320 -23.51 -3.35 12.38
C ASN A 320 -23.32 -1.82 12.53
N VAL A 321 -24.39 -1.08 12.79
CA VAL A 321 -24.34 0.37 13.08
C VAL A 321 -24.02 0.60 14.55
N TYR A 322 -24.58 -0.21 15.43
CA TYR A 322 -24.35 -0.22 16.86
C TYR A 322 -24.07 -1.65 17.33
N VAL A 323 -23.51 -1.77 18.53
CA VAL A 323 -23.40 -3.06 19.22
C VAL A 323 -24.82 -3.55 19.52
N GLU A 324 -25.16 -4.73 19.01
CA GLU A 324 -26.41 -5.41 19.37
C GLU A 324 -26.17 -6.19 20.67
N GLU A 325 -27.10 -6.08 21.66
CA GLU A 325 -27.03 -6.77 22.96
C GLU A 325 -27.34 -8.25 22.83
#